data_3b8a803e596c6d54c1bb56c1820b0e88
#
_entry.id   3b8a803e596c6d54c1bb56c1820b0e88
#
_cell.length_a   1.000
_cell.length_b   1.000
_cell.length_c   1.000
_cell.angle_alpha   90.00
_cell.angle_beta   90.00
_cell.angle_gamma   90.00
#
_symmetry.space_group_name_H-M   'P 1'
#
loop_
_entity.id
_entity.type
_entity.pdbx_description
1 polymer ?
#
loop_
_entity_poly.entity_id
_entity_poly.type
_entity_poly.pdbx_seq_one_letter_code
_entity_poly.pdbx_strand_id
1 'polypeptide(L)'
;MRVFVTGTDTGVGKTVASAWLCLHTGADYWKPVQSGYYPTTGADRDADEVARLSGARCHPERFLLRLPRSPHEAAASEGLRLGLDDFALPRTERPLVIEGAGGVLVPLNEDETMLDLMARLAAPVLVVARTGLGTINHCCLTIQALRARNLFVLGVLLCGEADQPNREAIERFGAVRVLGHIPPLAPLTREALHHVAPAPEALDWVRWKP
;
A
#
# COMPACT_ATOMS: atom_id res chain seq x y z
N MET A 1 14.17 -5.08 7.34
CA MET A 1 12.75 -5.29 7.69
C MET A 1 11.92 -4.51 6.68
N ARG A 2 10.82 -5.08 6.18
CA ARG A 2 10.00 -4.43 5.15
C ARG A 2 8.56 -4.92 5.22
N VAL A 3 7.61 -4.08 4.77
CA VAL A 3 6.18 -4.42 4.60
C VAL A 3 5.72 -3.91 3.24
N PHE A 4 4.88 -4.69 2.56
CA PHE A 4 4.24 -4.27 1.32
C PHE A 4 2.81 -3.83 1.62
N VAL A 5 2.48 -2.59 1.32
CA VAL A 5 1.14 -2.01 1.47
C VAL A 5 0.42 -2.13 0.13
N THR A 6 -0.63 -2.94 0.09
CA THR A 6 -1.52 -3.07 -1.07
C THR A 6 -2.92 -2.55 -0.73
N GLY A 7 -3.72 -2.28 -1.74
CA GLY A 7 -5.12 -1.92 -1.56
C GLY A 7 -6.08 -2.98 -2.10
N THR A 8 -7.31 -2.95 -1.61
CA THR A 8 -8.40 -3.67 -2.26
C THR A 8 -8.85 -2.99 -3.56
N ASP A 9 -8.45 -1.71 -3.74
CA ASP A 9 -8.77 -0.89 -4.89
C ASP A 9 -7.84 0.35 -4.95
N THR A 10 -8.02 1.20 -5.96
CA THR A 10 -7.46 2.55 -6.01
C THR A 10 -8.25 3.48 -5.09
N GLY A 11 -7.58 4.45 -4.45
CA GLY A 11 -8.25 5.45 -3.59
C GLY A 11 -8.76 4.93 -2.24
N VAL A 12 -8.31 3.75 -1.79
CA VAL A 12 -8.72 3.16 -0.49
C VAL A 12 -7.91 3.66 0.71
N GLY A 13 -6.96 4.59 0.51
CA GLY A 13 -6.16 5.18 1.59
C GLY A 13 -4.77 4.58 1.76
N LYS A 14 -4.20 3.89 0.74
CA LYS A 14 -2.84 3.32 0.81
C LYS A 14 -1.79 4.32 1.24
N THR A 15 -1.77 5.50 0.62
CA THR A 15 -0.77 6.55 0.87
C THR A 15 -0.85 7.07 2.30
N VAL A 16 -2.06 7.25 2.83
CA VAL A 16 -2.28 7.64 4.24
C VAL A 16 -1.84 6.52 5.19
N ALA A 17 -2.17 5.28 4.87
CA ALA A 17 -1.75 4.10 5.63
C ALA A 17 -0.22 3.94 5.63
N SER A 18 0.42 4.15 4.48
CA SER A 18 1.89 4.13 4.34
C SER A 18 2.54 5.23 5.17
N ALA A 19 2.00 6.45 5.11
CA ALA A 19 2.46 7.57 5.93
C ALA A 19 2.31 7.27 7.44
N TRP A 20 1.16 6.70 7.84
CA TRP A 20 0.90 6.29 9.21
C TRP A 20 1.91 5.24 9.72
N LEU A 21 2.20 4.21 8.90
CA LEU A 21 3.24 3.23 9.23
C LEU A 21 4.61 3.89 9.37
N CYS A 22 5.01 4.72 8.42
CA CYS A 22 6.30 5.43 8.48
C CYS A 22 6.40 6.31 9.72
N LEU A 23 5.33 7.04 10.07
CA LEU A 23 5.28 7.93 11.23
C LEU A 23 5.50 7.19 12.56
N HIS A 24 4.91 6.00 12.71
CA HIS A 24 4.96 5.22 13.95
C HIS A 24 6.16 4.27 14.03
N THR A 25 6.87 4.01 12.93
CA THR A 25 8.00 3.06 12.90
C THR A 25 9.35 3.69 12.58
N GLY A 26 9.36 4.94 12.11
CA GLY A 26 10.58 5.58 11.59
C GLY A 26 11.06 4.94 10.28
N ALA A 27 10.19 4.23 9.56
CA ALA A 27 10.52 3.56 8.31
C ALA A 27 10.78 4.57 7.18
N ASP A 28 11.62 4.16 6.24
CA ASP A 28 11.70 4.79 4.93
C ASP A 28 10.51 4.33 4.06
N TYR A 29 10.22 5.09 3.02
CA TYR A 29 9.14 4.81 2.10
C TYR A 29 9.64 4.61 0.67
N TRP A 30 9.00 3.68 -0.06
CA TRP A 30 9.25 3.48 -1.48
C TRP A 30 7.97 3.08 -2.21
N LYS A 31 7.64 3.81 -3.27
CA LYS A 31 6.62 3.46 -4.24
C LYS A 31 7.29 3.06 -5.54
N PRO A 32 7.36 1.75 -5.87
CA PRO A 32 8.08 1.27 -7.06
C PRO A 32 7.60 1.90 -8.36
N VAL A 33 6.28 2.08 -8.51
CA VAL A 33 5.66 2.68 -9.68
C VAL A 33 4.57 3.67 -9.29
N GLN A 34 4.64 4.88 -9.83
CA GLN A 34 3.63 5.92 -9.73
C GLN A 34 3.10 6.24 -11.12
N SER A 35 1.77 6.14 -11.31
CA SER A 35 1.07 6.62 -12.51
C SER A 35 0.32 7.91 -12.21
N GLY A 36 0.05 8.69 -13.27
CA GLY A 36 -0.75 9.92 -13.15
C GLY A 36 0.01 11.13 -12.66
N TYR A 37 1.34 11.12 -12.77
CA TYR A 37 2.16 12.26 -12.35
C TYR A 37 2.50 13.20 -13.52
N TYR A 38 2.08 14.45 -13.39
CA TYR A 38 2.44 15.53 -14.30
C TYR A 38 3.14 16.65 -13.52
N PRO A 39 4.43 16.92 -13.80
CA PRO A 39 5.18 17.95 -13.09
C PRO A 39 4.56 19.37 -13.20
N THR A 40 3.82 19.62 -14.30
CA THR A 40 3.21 20.92 -14.59
C THR A 40 1.84 21.15 -13.98
N THR A 41 1.17 20.11 -13.49
CA THR A 41 -0.21 20.20 -12.96
C THR A 41 -0.25 20.33 -11.44
N GLY A 42 0.90 20.26 -10.75
CA GLY A 42 0.95 20.27 -9.29
C GLY A 42 0.29 19.05 -8.65
N ALA A 43 0.07 17.99 -9.43
CA ALA A 43 -0.38 16.71 -8.87
C ALA A 43 0.74 16.16 -7.98
N ASP A 44 0.45 16.04 -6.69
CA ASP A 44 1.41 15.55 -5.71
C ASP A 44 1.68 14.06 -5.96
N ARG A 45 2.94 13.65 -5.86
CA ARG A 45 3.30 12.24 -5.82
C ARG A 45 2.89 11.66 -4.47
N ASP A 46 2.55 10.39 -4.43
CA ASP A 46 2.30 9.70 -3.16
C ASP A 46 3.51 9.82 -2.22
N ALA A 47 4.73 9.82 -2.78
CA ALA A 47 5.96 10.03 -2.01
C ALA A 47 6.01 11.42 -1.34
N ASP A 48 5.56 12.47 -2.01
CA ASP A 48 5.53 13.83 -1.44
C ASP A 48 4.50 13.92 -0.30
N GLU A 49 3.34 13.29 -0.48
CA GLU A 49 2.31 13.23 0.56
C GLU A 49 2.77 12.41 1.77
N VAL A 50 3.43 11.27 1.56
CA VAL A 50 4.00 10.48 2.66
C VAL A 50 5.08 11.27 3.40
N ALA A 51 5.97 11.96 2.67
CA ALA A 51 6.99 12.81 3.29
C ALA A 51 6.35 13.94 4.14
N ARG A 52 5.32 14.59 3.61
CA ARG A 52 4.58 15.66 4.29
C ARG A 52 3.92 15.17 5.59
N LEU A 53 3.26 14.01 5.54
CA LEU A 53 2.49 13.44 6.66
C LEU A 53 3.35 12.76 7.72
N SER A 54 4.49 12.17 7.33
CA SER A 54 5.29 11.36 8.25
C SER A 54 6.68 11.91 8.53
N GLY A 55 7.24 12.73 7.64
CA GLY A 55 8.65 13.11 7.65
C GLY A 55 9.59 11.97 7.25
N ALA A 56 9.05 10.90 6.65
CA ALA A 56 9.85 9.77 6.20
C ALA A 56 10.79 10.15 5.06
N ARG A 57 11.94 9.48 4.99
CA ARG A 57 12.79 9.50 3.82
C ARG A 57 12.10 8.67 2.74
N CYS A 58 11.78 9.31 1.61
CA CYS A 58 11.21 8.65 0.45
C CYS A 58 12.31 8.32 -0.57
N HIS A 59 12.32 7.07 -1.02
CA HIS A 59 13.21 6.65 -2.10
C HIS A 59 12.55 6.95 -3.45
N PRO A 60 13.33 7.30 -4.49
CA PRO A 60 12.77 7.61 -5.81
C PRO A 60 12.04 6.40 -6.39
N GLU A 61 10.93 6.66 -7.04
CA GLU A 61 10.18 5.66 -7.80
C GLU A 61 11.07 5.04 -8.90
N ARG A 62 10.90 3.76 -9.18
CA ARG A 62 11.56 3.16 -10.33
C ARG A 62 10.94 3.63 -11.64
N PHE A 63 9.60 3.80 -11.64
CA PHE A 63 8.85 4.33 -12.77
C PHE A 63 7.90 5.42 -12.31
N LEU A 64 8.02 6.58 -12.93
CA LEU A 64 7.16 7.73 -12.73
C LEU A 64 6.47 8.05 -14.06
N LEU A 65 5.21 7.61 -14.19
CA LEU A 65 4.47 7.58 -15.45
C LEU A 65 3.41 8.68 -15.48
N ARG A 66 3.21 9.29 -16.65
CA ARG A 66 2.32 10.43 -16.82
C ARG A 66 0.85 10.05 -16.83
N LEU A 67 0.48 8.99 -17.57
CA LEU A 67 -0.92 8.65 -17.77
C LEU A 67 -1.56 8.16 -16.48
N PRO A 68 -2.72 8.71 -16.01
CA PRO A 68 -3.43 8.27 -14.81
C PRO A 68 -4.23 6.98 -15.09
N ARG A 69 -3.52 5.92 -15.39
CA ARG A 69 -4.01 4.59 -15.71
C ARG A 69 -3.21 3.52 -14.96
N SER A 70 -3.59 2.28 -15.15
CA SER A 70 -2.81 1.15 -14.64
C SER A 70 -1.36 1.18 -15.14
N PRO A 71 -0.40 0.67 -14.35
CA PRO A 71 1.03 0.74 -14.70
C PRO A 71 1.36 0.25 -16.09
N HIS A 72 0.78 -0.88 -16.54
CA HIS A 72 1.04 -1.43 -17.87
C HIS A 72 0.59 -0.48 -19.00
N GLU A 73 -0.61 0.11 -18.88
CA GLU A 73 -1.15 1.02 -19.90
C GLU A 73 -0.38 2.34 -19.89
N ALA A 74 -0.05 2.86 -18.71
CA ALA A 74 0.74 4.08 -18.57
C ALA A 74 2.15 3.90 -19.15
N ALA A 75 2.81 2.78 -18.88
CA ALA A 75 4.12 2.46 -19.42
C ALA A 75 4.08 2.29 -20.95
N ALA A 76 3.11 1.54 -21.47
CA ALA A 76 2.95 1.35 -22.92
C ALA A 76 2.76 2.67 -23.66
N SER A 77 2.04 3.63 -23.06
CA SER A 77 1.86 4.99 -23.65
C SER A 77 3.16 5.78 -23.76
N GLU A 78 4.18 5.41 -23.00
CA GLU A 78 5.52 6.01 -23.01
C GLU A 78 6.58 5.12 -23.71
N GLY A 79 6.14 4.04 -24.36
CA GLY A 79 7.03 3.09 -25.05
C GLY A 79 7.86 2.23 -24.08
N LEU A 80 7.40 2.08 -22.83
CA LEU A 80 8.07 1.30 -21.80
C LEU A 80 7.32 -0.02 -21.55
N ARG A 81 8.06 -1.02 -21.09
CA ARG A 81 7.54 -2.26 -20.50
C ARG A 81 8.15 -2.46 -19.12
N LEU A 82 7.32 -2.62 -18.11
CA LEU A 82 7.77 -2.84 -16.74
C LEU A 82 7.94 -4.34 -16.51
N GLY A 83 9.17 -4.79 -16.24
CA GLY A 83 9.44 -6.18 -15.87
C GLY A 83 9.76 -6.29 -14.37
N LEU A 84 9.52 -7.46 -13.77
CA LEU A 84 9.83 -7.68 -12.34
C LEU A 84 11.30 -7.43 -12.01
N ASP A 85 12.21 -7.68 -12.94
CA ASP A 85 13.65 -7.47 -12.73
C ASP A 85 14.06 -5.98 -12.68
N ASP A 86 13.18 -5.08 -13.12
CA ASP A 86 13.40 -3.66 -13.00
C ASP A 86 13.27 -3.14 -11.55
N PHE A 87 12.60 -3.90 -10.68
CA PHE A 87 12.28 -3.48 -9.32
C PHE A 87 13.29 -4.00 -8.30
N ALA A 88 14.39 -3.29 -8.16
CA ALA A 88 15.37 -3.54 -7.11
C ALA A 88 15.00 -2.75 -5.84
N LEU A 89 15.04 -3.44 -4.69
CA LEU A 89 14.80 -2.77 -3.40
C LEU A 89 15.84 -1.66 -3.16
N PRO A 90 15.41 -0.49 -2.68
CA PRO A 90 16.35 0.55 -2.28
C PRO A 90 17.23 0.09 -1.10
N ARG A 91 18.47 0.57 -1.06
CA ARG A 91 19.38 0.29 0.05
C ARG A 91 19.04 1.19 1.23
N THR A 92 18.64 0.59 2.33
CA THR A 92 18.38 1.27 3.60
C THR A 92 18.64 0.36 4.78
N GLU A 93 19.08 0.92 5.89
CA GLU A 93 19.23 0.23 7.18
C GLU A 93 17.96 0.37 8.03
N ARG A 94 17.04 1.25 7.63
CA ARG A 94 15.76 1.45 8.30
C ARG A 94 14.73 0.42 7.83
N PRO A 95 13.67 0.20 8.60
CA PRO A 95 12.48 -0.48 8.08
C PRO A 95 11.99 0.20 6.80
N LEU A 96 11.38 -0.55 5.89
CA LEU A 96 10.93 -0.02 4.59
C LEU A 96 9.45 -0.33 4.38
N VAL A 97 8.66 0.70 4.16
CA VAL A 97 7.28 0.61 3.68
C VAL A 97 7.32 0.69 2.15
N ILE A 98 6.79 -0.35 1.50
CA ILE A 98 6.69 -0.44 0.03
C ILE A 98 5.22 -0.28 -0.33
N GLU A 99 4.86 0.70 -1.15
CA GLU A 99 3.47 0.92 -1.57
C GLU A 99 3.24 0.46 -3.01
N GLY A 100 2.26 -0.44 -3.19
CA GLY A 100 1.83 -0.89 -4.50
C GLY A 100 0.90 0.11 -5.21
N ALA A 101 0.74 -0.04 -6.52
CA ALA A 101 -0.23 0.70 -7.32
C ALA A 101 -1.54 -0.09 -7.46
N GLY A 102 -2.67 0.51 -7.08
CA GLY A 102 -3.99 -0.13 -7.14
C GLY A 102 -4.14 -1.34 -6.23
N GLY A 103 -4.75 -2.40 -6.76
CA GLY A 103 -4.95 -3.69 -6.08
C GLY A 103 -3.98 -4.77 -6.55
N VAL A 104 -4.13 -5.98 -5.97
CA VAL A 104 -3.18 -7.10 -6.16
C VAL A 104 -3.07 -7.59 -7.60
N LEU A 105 -4.15 -7.57 -8.38
CA LEU A 105 -4.18 -8.06 -9.76
C LEU A 105 -3.99 -6.96 -10.81
N VAL A 106 -3.55 -5.76 -10.40
CA VAL A 106 -3.24 -4.68 -11.34
C VAL A 106 -2.05 -5.09 -12.20
N PRO A 107 -2.16 -5.04 -13.54
CA PRO A 107 -1.09 -5.44 -14.44
C PRO A 107 0.11 -4.47 -14.40
N LEU A 108 1.31 -5.03 -14.41
CA LEU A 108 2.57 -4.33 -14.67
C LEU A 108 2.93 -4.38 -16.15
N ASN A 109 2.64 -5.51 -16.78
CA ASN A 109 2.76 -5.77 -18.22
C ASN A 109 1.76 -6.86 -18.64
N GLU A 110 1.93 -7.48 -19.80
CA GLU A 110 1.00 -8.47 -20.38
C GLU A 110 0.97 -9.79 -19.56
N ASP A 111 2.04 -10.10 -18.83
CA ASP A 111 2.27 -11.38 -18.18
C ASP A 111 2.31 -11.27 -16.65
N GLU A 112 2.64 -10.09 -16.11
CA GLU A 112 2.98 -9.88 -14.71
C GLU A 112 2.06 -8.85 -14.06
N THR A 113 1.73 -9.09 -12.80
CA THR A 113 0.84 -8.24 -11.99
C THR A 113 1.56 -7.68 -10.77
N MET A 114 0.89 -6.80 -10.04
CA MET A 114 1.36 -6.31 -8.73
C MET A 114 1.54 -7.46 -7.74
N LEU A 115 0.77 -8.55 -7.85
CA LEU A 115 0.89 -9.75 -7.02
C LEU A 115 2.23 -10.47 -7.26
N ASP A 116 2.69 -10.51 -8.50
CA ASP A 116 3.97 -11.10 -8.86
C ASP A 116 5.13 -10.25 -8.31
N LEU A 117 5.00 -8.91 -8.33
CA LEU A 117 5.96 -8.01 -7.69
C LEU A 117 6.02 -8.23 -6.17
N MET A 118 4.87 -8.40 -5.50
CA MET A 118 4.83 -8.71 -4.06
C MET A 118 5.58 -10.01 -3.76
N ALA A 119 5.35 -11.05 -4.57
CA ALA A 119 6.05 -12.33 -4.44
C ALA A 119 7.56 -12.18 -4.66
N ARG A 120 7.96 -11.43 -5.67
CA ARG A 120 9.38 -11.15 -5.99
C ARG A 120 10.09 -10.39 -4.86
N LEU A 121 9.42 -9.42 -4.24
CA LEU A 121 9.99 -8.61 -3.16
C LEU A 121 9.93 -9.32 -1.79
N ALA A 122 9.15 -10.39 -1.64
CA ALA A 122 9.08 -11.26 -0.48
C ALA A 122 8.93 -10.50 0.86
N ALA A 123 7.93 -9.61 0.93
CA ALA A 123 7.58 -8.85 2.13
C ALA A 123 6.24 -9.30 2.68
N PRO A 124 6.02 -9.26 4.02
CA PRO A 124 4.67 -9.34 4.60
C PRO A 124 3.76 -8.29 3.96
N VAL A 125 2.49 -8.64 3.72
CA VAL A 125 1.54 -7.77 3.03
C VAL A 125 0.51 -7.23 4.00
N LEU A 126 0.40 -5.90 4.07
CA LEU A 126 -0.70 -5.19 4.72
C LEU A 126 -1.73 -4.81 3.65
N VAL A 127 -2.97 -5.24 3.85
CA VAL A 127 -4.09 -4.90 2.96
C VAL A 127 -4.79 -3.65 3.49
N VAL A 128 -4.89 -2.61 2.69
CA VAL A 128 -5.66 -1.40 3.00
C VAL A 128 -7.00 -1.45 2.28
N ALA A 129 -8.08 -1.22 3.02
CA ALA A 129 -9.44 -1.26 2.51
C ALA A 129 -10.28 -0.10 3.03
N ARG A 130 -11.25 0.36 2.23
CA ARG A 130 -12.28 1.28 2.70
C ARG A 130 -13.27 0.56 3.62
N THR A 131 -14.08 1.31 4.35
CA THR A 131 -15.09 0.76 5.27
C THR A 131 -16.48 0.59 4.64
N GLY A 132 -16.75 1.21 3.47
CA GLY A 132 -18.08 1.25 2.85
C GLY A 132 -18.54 -0.07 2.22
N LEU A 133 -19.76 -0.07 1.72
CA LEU A 133 -20.40 -1.23 1.07
C LEU A 133 -19.50 -1.84 -0.03
N GLY A 134 -19.44 -3.17 -0.06
CA GLY A 134 -18.59 -3.97 -0.97
C GLY A 134 -17.22 -4.32 -0.38
N THR A 135 -16.81 -3.71 0.74
CA THR A 135 -15.48 -3.91 1.31
C THR A 135 -15.22 -5.35 1.73
N ILE A 136 -16.21 -6.05 2.29
CA ILE A 136 -16.10 -7.46 2.71
C ILE A 136 -15.67 -8.34 1.53
N ASN A 137 -16.39 -8.23 0.41
CA ASN A 137 -16.08 -8.97 -0.82
C ASN A 137 -14.67 -8.65 -1.33
N HIS A 138 -14.33 -7.37 -1.43
CA HIS A 138 -13.02 -6.95 -1.94
C HIS A 138 -11.87 -7.40 -1.04
N CYS A 139 -12.03 -7.33 0.29
CA CYS A 139 -11.04 -7.83 1.24
C CYS A 139 -10.85 -9.34 1.09
N CYS A 140 -11.94 -10.13 1.07
CA CYS A 140 -11.87 -11.58 0.96
C CYS A 140 -11.18 -12.01 -0.35
N LEU A 141 -11.55 -11.42 -1.49
CA LEU A 141 -10.92 -11.70 -2.79
C LEU A 141 -9.43 -11.35 -2.79
N THR A 142 -9.06 -10.19 -2.25
CA THR A 142 -7.66 -9.76 -2.13
C THR A 142 -6.84 -10.73 -1.28
N ILE A 143 -7.38 -11.12 -0.12
CA ILE A 143 -6.72 -12.06 0.80
C ILE A 143 -6.56 -13.45 0.17
N GLN A 144 -7.59 -13.92 -0.53
CA GLN A 144 -7.53 -15.20 -1.25
C GLN A 144 -6.44 -15.19 -2.34
N ALA A 145 -6.35 -14.11 -3.12
CA ALA A 145 -5.32 -13.96 -4.14
C ALA A 145 -3.90 -13.98 -3.54
N LEU A 146 -3.69 -13.25 -2.43
CA LEU A 146 -2.41 -13.23 -1.72
C LEU A 146 -2.03 -14.63 -1.19
N ARG A 147 -2.97 -15.33 -0.54
CA ARG A 147 -2.75 -16.66 0.01
C ARG A 147 -2.50 -17.72 -1.08
N ALA A 148 -3.16 -17.62 -2.22
CA ALA A 148 -2.93 -18.51 -3.36
C ALA A 148 -1.48 -18.42 -3.90
N ARG A 149 -0.79 -17.31 -3.65
CA ARG A 149 0.64 -17.10 -3.95
C ARG A 149 1.55 -17.34 -2.75
N ASN A 150 1.03 -17.93 -1.66
CA ASN A 150 1.75 -18.18 -0.41
C ASN A 150 2.36 -16.92 0.22
N LEU A 151 1.74 -15.75 -0.01
CA LEU A 151 2.18 -14.51 0.62
C LEU A 151 1.63 -14.40 2.04
N PHE A 152 2.48 -13.95 2.95
CA PHE A 152 2.08 -13.73 4.33
C PHE A 152 1.26 -12.43 4.42
N VAL A 153 -0.03 -12.57 4.77
CA VAL A 153 -0.93 -11.44 5.02
C VAL A 153 -0.79 -11.03 6.48
N LEU A 154 -0.20 -9.86 6.72
CA LEU A 154 -0.04 -9.30 8.06
C LEU A 154 -1.40 -9.00 8.70
N GLY A 155 -2.31 -8.44 7.93
CA GLY A 155 -3.67 -8.09 8.33
C GLY A 155 -4.31 -7.09 7.39
N VAL A 156 -5.44 -6.54 7.82
CA VAL A 156 -6.19 -5.48 7.12
C VAL A 156 -6.14 -4.20 7.94
N LEU A 157 -5.91 -3.07 7.29
CA LEU A 157 -6.08 -1.73 7.84
C LEU A 157 -7.28 -1.07 7.15
N LEU A 158 -8.26 -0.62 7.92
CA LEU A 158 -9.45 0.03 7.40
C LEU A 158 -9.27 1.55 7.36
N CYS A 159 -9.70 2.19 6.28
CA CYS A 159 -9.71 3.64 6.12
C CYS A 159 -11.13 4.13 5.79
N GLY A 160 -11.65 5.06 6.56
CA GLY A 160 -13.00 5.61 6.39
C GLY A 160 -13.76 5.73 7.71
N GLU A 161 -15.09 5.87 7.67
CA GLU A 161 -15.92 5.87 8.86
C GLU A 161 -15.92 4.50 9.55
N ALA A 162 -16.05 4.46 10.87
CA ALA A 162 -16.06 3.20 11.61
C ALA A 162 -17.29 2.36 11.25
N ASP A 163 -17.05 1.10 10.90
CA ASP A 163 -18.09 0.12 10.56
C ASP A 163 -17.76 -1.21 11.24
N GLN A 164 -18.24 -1.39 12.45
CA GLN A 164 -17.96 -2.58 13.24
C GLN A 164 -18.50 -3.87 12.60
N PRO A 165 -19.74 -3.91 12.05
CA PRO A 165 -20.23 -5.08 11.32
C PRO A 165 -19.34 -5.50 10.15
N ASN A 166 -18.86 -4.55 9.33
CA ASN A 166 -17.96 -4.86 8.22
C ASN A 166 -16.60 -5.36 8.73
N ARG A 167 -16.07 -4.79 9.80
CA ARG A 167 -14.84 -5.25 10.44
C ARG A 167 -14.95 -6.71 10.86
N GLU A 168 -15.99 -7.07 11.62
CA GLU A 168 -16.23 -8.43 12.10
C GLU A 168 -16.43 -9.43 10.95
N ALA A 169 -17.14 -9.00 9.90
CA ALA A 169 -17.33 -9.81 8.71
C ALA A 169 -16.01 -10.07 7.97
N ILE A 170 -15.14 -9.06 7.82
CA ILE A 170 -13.82 -9.20 7.20
C ILE A 170 -12.97 -10.18 8.03
N GLU A 171 -12.94 -10.03 9.35
CA GLU A 171 -12.18 -10.92 10.23
C GLU A 171 -12.67 -12.37 10.13
N ARG A 172 -13.98 -12.56 10.15
CA ARG A 172 -14.61 -13.90 10.09
C ARG A 172 -14.45 -14.56 8.73
N PHE A 173 -14.86 -13.88 7.65
CA PHE A 173 -14.89 -14.51 6.32
C PHE A 173 -13.54 -14.45 5.60
N GLY A 174 -12.72 -13.44 5.89
CA GLY A 174 -11.35 -13.33 5.42
C GLY A 174 -10.36 -14.18 6.23
N ALA A 175 -10.78 -14.69 7.41
CA ALA A 175 -9.90 -15.35 8.37
C ALA A 175 -8.60 -14.57 8.58
N VAL A 176 -8.71 -13.26 8.82
CA VAL A 176 -7.62 -12.30 8.90
C VAL A 176 -7.91 -11.31 10.04
N ARG A 177 -6.87 -10.74 10.63
CA ARG A 177 -7.05 -9.70 11.66
C ARG A 177 -7.20 -8.33 11.02
N VAL A 178 -8.11 -7.51 11.53
CA VAL A 178 -8.16 -6.08 11.27
C VAL A 178 -7.28 -5.38 12.31
N LEU A 179 -6.12 -4.90 11.85
CA LEU A 179 -5.04 -4.37 12.68
C LEU A 179 -5.26 -2.93 13.14
N GLY A 180 -6.22 -2.25 12.55
CA GLY A 180 -6.51 -0.87 12.90
C GLY A 180 -7.53 -0.23 11.97
N HIS A 181 -7.83 1.01 12.31
CA HIS A 181 -8.76 1.86 11.58
C HIS A 181 -8.23 3.29 11.56
N ILE A 182 -8.12 3.87 10.39
CA ILE A 182 -7.82 5.29 10.21
C ILE A 182 -9.11 6.00 9.84
N PRO A 183 -9.67 6.83 10.74
CA PRO A 183 -10.89 7.57 10.45
C PRO A 183 -10.63 8.68 9.42
N PRO A 184 -11.66 9.28 8.82
CA PRO A 184 -11.51 10.49 8.04
C PRO A 184 -10.88 11.59 8.90
N LEU A 185 -9.79 12.17 8.43
CA LEU A 185 -9.07 13.25 9.12
C LEU A 185 -9.25 14.56 8.33
N ALA A 186 -9.89 15.55 8.95
CA ALA A 186 -10.13 16.86 8.35
C ALA A 186 -9.72 17.97 9.34
N PRO A 187 -8.59 18.66 9.14
CA PRO A 187 -7.64 18.48 8.05
C PRO A 187 -6.73 17.24 8.22
N LEU A 188 -6.28 16.67 7.10
CA LEU A 188 -5.29 15.60 7.11
C LEU A 188 -3.90 16.21 7.35
N THR A 189 -3.44 16.15 8.60
CA THR A 189 -2.14 16.66 9.03
C THR A 189 -1.32 15.54 9.68
N ARG A 190 -0.03 15.80 9.84
CA ARG A 190 0.89 14.88 10.55
C ARG A 190 0.43 14.66 11.99
N GLU A 191 0.01 15.73 12.67
CA GLU A 191 -0.45 15.68 14.07
C GLU A 191 -1.73 14.87 14.19
N ALA A 192 -2.71 15.09 13.32
CA ALA A 192 -3.95 14.34 13.30
C ALA A 192 -3.68 12.84 13.05
N LEU A 193 -2.79 12.53 12.10
CA LEU A 193 -2.41 11.15 11.77
C LEU A 193 -1.64 10.49 12.92
N HIS A 194 -0.79 11.22 13.64
CA HIS A 194 -0.05 10.72 14.81
C HIS A 194 -0.96 10.33 15.97
N HIS A 195 -2.10 11.01 16.15
CA HIS A 195 -3.08 10.66 17.17
C HIS A 195 -3.87 9.37 16.88
N VAL A 196 -3.79 8.84 15.66
CA VAL A 196 -4.34 7.52 15.34
C VAL A 196 -3.36 6.46 15.82
N ALA A 197 -3.53 6.02 17.07
CA ALA A 197 -2.61 5.05 17.68
C ALA A 197 -2.67 3.68 16.99
N PRO A 198 -1.51 3.08 16.66
CA PRO A 198 -1.48 1.72 16.12
C PRO A 198 -1.75 0.68 17.21
N ALA A 199 -2.46 -0.39 16.83
CA ALA A 199 -2.38 -1.62 17.61
C ALA A 199 -0.97 -2.20 17.50
N PRO A 200 -0.40 -2.79 18.58
CA PRO A 200 0.96 -3.32 18.55
C PRO A 200 1.21 -4.27 17.37
N GLU A 201 0.23 -5.09 17.05
CA GLU A 201 0.30 -6.08 15.96
C GLU A 201 0.43 -5.45 14.56
N ALA A 202 -0.06 -4.23 14.38
CA ALA A 202 0.10 -3.49 13.13
C ALA A 202 1.58 -3.12 12.86
N LEU A 203 2.40 -3.14 13.90
CA LEU A 203 3.83 -2.78 13.86
C LEU A 203 4.76 -4.02 13.96
N ASP A 204 4.24 -5.23 14.12
CA ASP A 204 5.06 -6.44 14.31
C ASP A 204 5.99 -6.74 13.13
N TRP A 205 5.66 -6.24 11.91
CA TRP A 205 6.51 -6.40 10.73
C TRP A 205 7.91 -5.76 10.91
N VAL A 206 8.06 -4.80 11.80
CA VAL A 206 9.37 -4.18 12.13
C VAL A 206 10.31 -5.19 12.79
N ARG A 207 9.79 -6.27 13.35
CA ARG A 207 10.56 -7.37 13.95
C ARG A 207 10.60 -8.61 13.06
N TRP A 208 9.90 -8.59 11.93
CA TRP A 208 9.83 -9.71 11.01
C TRP A 208 11.20 -10.04 10.44
N LYS A 209 11.59 -11.31 10.58
CA LYS A 209 12.75 -11.90 9.90
C LYS A 209 12.21 -12.95 8.94
N PRO A 210 12.53 -12.86 7.64
CA PRO A 210 12.11 -13.86 6.64
C PRO A 210 12.71 -15.22 6.91
#